data_f671d76541bff7bb7e0abe1d5cabec8b
#
_entry.id   f671d76541bff7bb7e0abe1d5cabec8b
#
_cell.length_a   1.000
_cell.length_b   1.000
_cell.length_c   1.000
_cell.angle_alpha   90.00
_cell.angle_beta   90.00
_cell.angle_gamma   90.00
#
_symmetry.space_group_name_H-M   'P 1'
#
loop_
_entity.id
_entity.type
_entity.pdbx_description
1 polymer ?
#
loop_
_entity_poly.entity_id
_entity_poly.type
_entity_poly.pdbx_seq_one_letter_code
_entity_poly.pdbx_strand_id
1 'polypeptide(L)'
;MSETLTLPVLPVDDEVVLPGMVVPLETSQPEVGAAIDAARMPSRQVPGMRSEAKARVLLVPRLADRGLAGVGTLAVVEQVGRLPGGQPGAVVRGTARVKIGSGTTGPGAALWVEGTVIEETNQGPRADELAQQYKTLITSMLQQRGAWQVIDAIQQLTDASAIADRAGYSSYLSTTQKLQLLETADLVQRLELVVGWAKDQLAEMEVAESIRKDVSEGMEKQQKEFLLRQQLAAVRKELNELTGGDKGTEEDDYRARVEAANLPEKVHEAAMREVDKLERTSDQSPEVGWIRTWLDTVLDIPWDERTEDAYDIAGARQILDEDHTGLDDVKDRIIEYLAVRK
;
A
#
# COMPACT_ATOMS: atom_id res chain seq x y z
N MET A 1 -44.53 15.97 -20.13
CA MET A 1 -45.11 16.27 -18.76
C MET A 1 -44.54 15.22 -17.85
N SER A 2 -43.63 15.63 -16.96
CA SER A 2 -42.96 14.69 -16.04
C SER A 2 -44.00 14.07 -15.11
N GLU A 3 -43.99 12.73 -14.99
CA GLU A 3 -44.92 11.98 -14.15
C GLU A 3 -44.60 12.24 -12.67
N THR A 4 -45.59 12.76 -11.93
CA THR A 4 -45.49 12.93 -10.47
C THR A 4 -46.04 11.69 -9.79
N LEU A 5 -45.23 11.09 -8.92
CA LEU A 5 -45.55 9.86 -8.20
C LEU A 5 -45.59 10.11 -6.70
N THR A 6 -46.53 9.48 -6.01
CA THR A 6 -46.53 9.44 -4.56
C THR A 6 -45.93 8.12 -4.10
N LEU A 7 -44.80 8.17 -3.37
CA LEU A 7 -43.97 6.99 -3.07
C LEU A 7 -43.59 6.93 -1.59
N PRO A 8 -43.57 5.74 -0.98
CA PRO A 8 -43.00 5.56 0.33
C PRO A 8 -41.47 5.63 0.23
N VAL A 9 -40.86 6.40 1.14
CA VAL A 9 -39.41 6.59 1.20
C VAL A 9 -38.78 5.45 1.99
N LEU A 10 -37.78 4.83 1.39
CA LEU A 10 -36.90 3.85 2.03
C LEU A 10 -35.50 4.49 2.14
N PRO A 11 -35.11 4.96 3.35
CA PRO A 11 -33.78 5.49 3.56
C PRO A 11 -32.73 4.38 3.40
N VAL A 12 -31.61 4.67 2.75
CA VAL A 12 -30.49 3.75 2.58
C VAL A 12 -29.27 4.39 3.20
N ASP A 13 -28.70 3.71 4.19
CA ASP A 13 -27.47 4.13 4.87
C ASP A 13 -26.26 3.63 4.09
N ASP A 14 -25.22 4.45 3.95
CA ASP A 14 -23.91 4.11 3.37
C ASP A 14 -23.89 3.54 1.94
N GLU A 15 -25.03 3.44 1.27
CA GLU A 15 -25.14 2.91 -0.08
C GLU A 15 -25.97 3.84 -0.98
N VAL A 16 -25.56 3.94 -2.24
CA VAL A 16 -26.31 4.65 -3.28
C VAL A 16 -26.72 3.64 -4.35
N VAL A 17 -28.00 3.45 -4.51
CA VAL A 17 -28.54 2.54 -5.52
C VAL A 17 -28.87 3.34 -6.79
N LEU A 18 -28.24 2.99 -7.90
CA LEU A 18 -28.49 3.60 -9.20
C LEU A 18 -29.55 2.79 -9.97
N PRO A 19 -30.21 3.37 -11.00
CA PRO A 19 -31.09 2.62 -11.89
C PRO A 19 -30.41 1.38 -12.47
N GLY A 20 -31.16 0.29 -12.63
CA GLY A 20 -30.66 -1.00 -13.09
C GLY A 20 -29.94 -1.86 -12.03
N MET A 21 -29.60 -1.30 -10.86
CA MET A 21 -29.03 -2.07 -9.78
C MET A 21 -30.06 -2.94 -9.08
N VAL A 22 -29.65 -4.16 -8.70
CA VAL A 22 -30.44 -5.08 -7.86
C VAL A 22 -29.69 -5.24 -6.55
N VAL A 23 -30.34 -4.85 -5.45
CA VAL A 23 -29.69 -4.78 -4.13
C VAL A 23 -30.57 -5.52 -3.10
N PRO A 24 -29.97 -6.42 -2.29
CA PRO A 24 -30.64 -6.97 -1.13
C PRO A 24 -30.57 -5.95 0.03
N LEU A 25 -31.71 -5.63 0.64
CA LEU A 25 -31.82 -4.72 1.77
C LEU A 25 -32.33 -5.43 3.00
N GLU A 26 -31.72 -5.18 4.14
CA GLU A 26 -32.25 -5.67 5.43
C GLU A 26 -33.49 -4.87 5.83
N THR A 27 -34.54 -5.59 6.24
CA THR A 27 -35.79 -4.98 6.69
C THR A 27 -35.93 -4.95 8.21
N SER A 28 -34.87 -5.27 8.94
CA SER A 28 -34.82 -5.21 10.40
C SER A 28 -34.90 -3.80 10.96
N GLN A 29 -34.53 -2.79 10.19
CA GLN A 29 -34.74 -1.39 10.55
C GLN A 29 -36.21 -1.02 10.42
N PRO A 30 -36.86 -0.39 11.45
CA PRO A 30 -38.28 -0.10 11.44
C PRO A 30 -38.71 0.76 10.24
N GLU A 31 -37.90 1.72 9.83
CA GLU A 31 -38.18 2.63 8.70
C GLU A 31 -38.21 1.88 7.36
N VAL A 32 -37.25 0.95 7.17
CA VAL A 32 -37.16 0.12 5.95
C VAL A 32 -38.31 -0.86 5.87
N GLY A 33 -38.63 -1.53 6.97
CA GLY A 33 -39.78 -2.43 7.06
C GLY A 33 -41.09 -1.71 6.78
N ALA A 34 -41.31 -0.53 7.40
CA ALA A 34 -42.51 0.28 7.19
C ALA A 34 -42.66 0.72 5.73
N ALA A 35 -41.59 1.12 5.06
CA ALA A 35 -41.63 1.53 3.64
C ALA A 35 -42.01 0.38 2.72
N ILE A 36 -41.48 -0.83 2.94
CA ILE A 36 -41.80 -2.02 2.15
C ILE A 36 -43.23 -2.46 2.39
N ASP A 37 -43.71 -2.48 3.64
CA ASP A 37 -45.09 -2.82 3.97
C ASP A 37 -46.06 -1.81 3.37
N ALA A 38 -45.76 -0.51 3.47
CA ALA A 38 -46.54 0.56 2.87
C ALA A 38 -46.67 0.43 1.34
N ALA A 39 -45.55 0.06 0.68
CA ALA A 39 -45.53 -0.15 -0.78
C ALA A 39 -46.38 -1.35 -1.23
N ARG A 40 -46.56 -2.32 -0.36
CA ARG A 40 -47.38 -3.53 -0.63
C ARG A 40 -48.85 -3.37 -0.28
N MET A 41 -49.20 -2.33 0.48
CA MET A 41 -50.60 -2.05 0.75
C MET A 41 -51.35 -1.67 -0.56
N PRO A 42 -52.50 -2.24 -0.81
CA PRO A 42 -53.24 -1.86 -2.03
C PRO A 42 -53.60 -0.39 -1.96
N SER A 43 -53.06 0.41 -2.86
CA SER A 43 -53.55 1.76 -3.10
C SER A 43 -55.04 1.65 -3.40
N ARG A 44 -55.87 2.61 -2.91
CA ARG A 44 -57.31 2.64 -3.08
C ARG A 44 -57.71 2.34 -4.55
N GLN A 45 -57.95 1.06 -4.84
CA GLN A 45 -58.28 0.63 -6.20
C GLN A 45 -59.78 0.84 -6.47
N VAL A 46 -60.06 1.29 -7.66
CA VAL A 46 -61.42 1.23 -8.24
C VAL A 46 -61.84 -0.27 -8.30
N PRO A 47 -62.98 -0.67 -7.77
CA PRO A 47 -63.43 -2.08 -7.80
C PRO A 47 -63.51 -2.58 -9.25
N GLY A 48 -62.72 -3.61 -9.57
CA GLY A 48 -62.79 -4.28 -10.86
C GLY A 48 -61.48 -4.43 -11.64
N MET A 49 -60.38 -3.76 -11.28
CA MET A 49 -59.07 -3.93 -11.90
C MET A 49 -58.10 -4.58 -10.90
N ARG A 50 -57.73 -5.84 -11.12
CA ARG A 50 -56.53 -6.45 -10.51
C ARG A 50 -55.32 -5.83 -11.21
N SER A 51 -54.76 -4.81 -10.63
CA SER A 51 -53.44 -4.31 -11.05
C SER A 51 -52.36 -5.22 -10.49
N GLU A 52 -51.65 -5.92 -11.34
CA GLU A 52 -50.38 -6.59 -11.03
C GLU A 52 -49.22 -5.57 -10.84
N ALA A 53 -49.55 -4.36 -10.40
CA ALA A 53 -48.56 -3.34 -10.17
C ALA A 53 -47.60 -3.79 -9.06
N LYS A 54 -46.36 -4.10 -9.43
CA LYS A 54 -45.28 -4.43 -8.47
C LYS A 54 -45.15 -3.29 -7.46
N ALA A 55 -44.94 -3.64 -6.20
CA ALA A 55 -44.72 -2.70 -5.12
C ALA A 55 -43.52 -1.78 -5.45
N ARG A 56 -43.71 -0.46 -5.34
CA ARG A 56 -42.69 0.54 -5.64
C ARG A 56 -42.31 1.32 -4.40
N VAL A 57 -41.00 1.57 -4.22
CA VAL A 57 -40.44 2.37 -3.16
C VAL A 57 -39.46 3.39 -3.72
N LEU A 58 -39.22 4.46 -3.01
CA LEU A 58 -38.21 5.43 -3.33
C LEU A 58 -37.01 5.22 -2.42
N LEU A 59 -35.91 4.69 -2.96
CA LEU A 59 -34.64 4.55 -2.26
C LEU A 59 -33.96 5.91 -2.18
N VAL A 60 -33.71 6.38 -0.98
CA VAL A 60 -33.11 7.71 -0.78
C VAL A 60 -31.84 7.57 0.05
N PRO A 61 -30.68 7.95 -0.50
CA PRO A 61 -29.42 7.94 0.25
C PRO A 61 -29.51 8.90 1.45
N ARG A 62 -29.01 8.45 2.62
CA ARG A 62 -28.85 9.28 3.80
C ARG A 62 -27.50 9.98 3.73
N LEU A 63 -27.51 11.29 3.93
CA LEU A 63 -26.31 12.12 3.94
C LEU A 63 -25.62 12.07 5.32
N ALA A 64 -24.35 12.48 5.34
CA ALA A 64 -23.54 12.47 6.57
C ALA A 64 -24.11 13.34 7.70
N ASP A 65 -24.88 14.39 7.38
CA ASP A 65 -25.60 15.25 8.31
C ASP A 65 -26.94 14.67 8.79
N ARG A 66 -27.21 13.40 8.47
CA ARG A 66 -28.47 12.68 8.70
C ARG A 66 -29.68 13.24 7.91
N GLY A 67 -29.44 14.10 6.96
CA GLY A 67 -30.43 14.52 5.97
C GLY A 67 -30.68 13.42 4.90
N LEU A 68 -31.67 13.63 4.08
CA LEU A 68 -31.93 12.79 2.90
C LEU A 68 -31.46 13.53 1.64
N ALA A 69 -30.95 12.78 0.67
CA ALA A 69 -30.56 13.35 -0.62
C ALA A 69 -31.77 13.95 -1.36
N GLY A 70 -31.55 14.95 -2.21
CA GLY A 70 -32.60 15.58 -3.00
C GLY A 70 -33.07 14.74 -4.19
N VAL A 71 -32.32 13.71 -4.55
CA VAL A 71 -32.63 12.75 -5.61
C VAL A 71 -32.57 11.34 -5.04
N GLY A 72 -33.55 10.53 -5.38
CA GLY A 72 -33.60 9.11 -5.01
C GLY A 72 -33.80 8.23 -6.23
N THR A 73 -33.76 6.93 -6.01
CA THR A 73 -34.02 5.92 -7.05
C THR A 73 -35.37 5.27 -6.84
N LEU A 74 -36.24 5.39 -7.83
CA LEU A 74 -37.46 4.60 -7.89
C LEU A 74 -37.07 3.13 -8.00
N ALA A 75 -37.53 2.31 -7.09
CA ALA A 75 -37.24 0.89 -7.11
C ALA A 75 -38.53 0.05 -7.05
N VAL A 76 -38.43 -1.12 -7.65
CA VAL A 76 -39.47 -2.15 -7.60
C VAL A 76 -39.01 -3.21 -6.59
N VAL A 77 -39.89 -3.57 -5.67
CA VAL A 77 -39.66 -4.69 -4.75
C VAL A 77 -39.90 -5.99 -5.51
N GLU A 78 -38.85 -6.75 -5.76
CA GLU A 78 -38.94 -8.01 -6.51
C GLU A 78 -39.31 -9.17 -5.60
N GLN A 79 -38.67 -9.25 -4.44
CA GLN A 79 -38.87 -10.33 -3.51
C GLN A 79 -38.75 -9.83 -2.07
N VAL A 80 -39.60 -10.34 -1.17
CA VAL A 80 -39.49 -10.14 0.28
C VAL A 80 -39.36 -11.51 0.92
N GLY A 81 -38.36 -11.67 1.78
CA GLY A 81 -38.08 -12.98 2.39
C GLY A 81 -36.95 -12.90 3.41
N ARG A 82 -36.12 -13.91 3.42
CA ARG A 82 -34.91 -13.95 4.25
C ARG A 82 -33.67 -13.91 3.37
N LEU A 83 -32.70 -13.06 3.75
CA LEU A 83 -31.40 -12.97 3.12
C LEU A 83 -30.52 -14.18 3.46
N PRO A 84 -29.43 -14.42 2.69
CA PRO A 84 -28.43 -15.41 3.01
C PRO A 84 -27.78 -15.11 4.37
N GLY A 85 -28.22 -15.51 5.44
CA GLY A 85 -27.83 -15.16 6.81
C GLY A 85 -28.99 -15.21 7.77
N GLY A 86 -30.22 -15.47 7.22
CA GLY A 86 -31.44 -15.68 8.02
C GLY A 86 -32.15 -14.39 8.45
N GLN A 87 -31.57 -13.22 8.20
CA GLN A 87 -32.19 -11.92 8.49
C GLN A 87 -33.37 -11.64 7.54
N PRO A 88 -34.45 -10.98 8.03
CA PRO A 88 -35.52 -10.53 7.17
C PRO A 88 -35.00 -9.49 6.18
N GLY A 89 -35.37 -9.58 4.89
CA GLY A 89 -34.91 -8.69 3.89
C GLY A 89 -35.78 -8.65 2.65
N ALA A 90 -35.48 -7.74 1.76
CA ALA A 90 -36.12 -7.57 0.48
C ALA A 90 -35.09 -7.36 -0.62
N VAL A 91 -35.36 -7.89 -1.81
CA VAL A 91 -34.59 -7.61 -3.02
C VAL A 91 -35.33 -6.54 -3.80
N VAL A 92 -34.64 -5.43 -4.05
CA VAL A 92 -35.18 -4.29 -4.78
C VAL A 92 -34.36 -4.04 -6.06
N ARG A 93 -35.04 -3.59 -7.10
CA ARG A 93 -34.41 -3.19 -8.35
C ARG A 93 -34.67 -1.72 -8.64
N GLY A 94 -33.63 -0.92 -8.75
CA GLY A 94 -33.70 0.46 -9.21
C GLY A 94 -34.18 0.56 -10.64
N THR A 95 -35.04 1.52 -10.94
CA THR A 95 -35.64 1.68 -12.28
C THR A 95 -35.47 3.07 -12.88
N ALA A 96 -35.59 4.12 -12.08
CA ALA A 96 -35.48 5.50 -12.57
C ALA A 96 -34.98 6.45 -11.46
N ARG A 97 -34.48 7.60 -11.86
CA ARG A 97 -34.14 8.70 -10.98
C ARG A 97 -35.37 9.53 -10.66
N VAL A 98 -35.52 9.94 -9.40
CA VAL A 98 -36.67 10.74 -8.97
C VAL A 98 -36.17 11.90 -8.12
N LYS A 99 -36.56 13.10 -8.53
CA LYS A 99 -36.38 14.31 -7.72
C LYS A 99 -37.43 14.34 -6.64
N ILE A 100 -36.98 14.49 -5.41
CA ILE A 100 -37.84 14.49 -4.24
C ILE A 100 -38.48 15.86 -4.08
N GLY A 101 -39.79 15.87 -3.92
CA GLY A 101 -40.58 17.06 -3.68
C GLY A 101 -41.04 17.16 -2.22
N SER A 102 -42.31 17.56 -2.05
CA SER A 102 -42.92 17.75 -0.73
C SER A 102 -43.25 16.43 -0.02
N GLY A 103 -43.14 16.43 1.30
CA GLY A 103 -43.67 15.33 2.12
C GLY A 103 -45.17 15.25 2.01
N THR A 104 -45.73 14.06 1.96
CA THR A 104 -47.16 13.82 1.87
C THR A 104 -47.58 12.70 2.82
N THR A 105 -48.83 12.39 2.89
CA THR A 105 -49.36 11.30 3.73
C THR A 105 -49.79 10.13 2.86
N GLY A 106 -49.50 8.93 3.31
CA GLY A 106 -49.90 7.69 2.66
C GLY A 106 -50.23 6.57 3.65
N PRO A 107 -50.55 5.38 3.19
CA PRO A 107 -50.90 4.26 4.06
C PRO A 107 -49.68 3.74 4.87
N GLY A 108 -49.94 3.27 6.08
CA GLY A 108 -48.87 2.69 6.94
C GLY A 108 -48.09 3.71 7.71
N ALA A 109 -46.96 3.26 8.30
CA ALA A 109 -46.07 4.10 9.13
C ALA A 109 -44.88 4.68 8.35
N ALA A 110 -44.84 4.56 7.02
CA ALA A 110 -43.75 5.04 6.19
C ALA A 110 -43.80 6.56 5.97
N LEU A 111 -42.65 7.16 5.71
CA LEU A 111 -42.55 8.51 5.19
C LEU A 111 -42.96 8.50 3.72
N TRP A 112 -43.86 9.40 3.32
CA TRP A 112 -44.30 9.53 1.93
C TRP A 112 -43.89 10.87 1.33
N VAL A 113 -43.50 10.82 0.07
CA VAL A 113 -43.13 12.03 -0.67
C VAL A 113 -43.78 12.04 -2.06
N GLU A 114 -43.97 13.24 -2.56
CA GLU A 114 -44.24 13.45 -3.99
C GLU A 114 -42.88 13.48 -4.69
N GLY A 115 -42.74 12.71 -5.76
CA GLY A 115 -41.51 12.63 -6.52
C GLY A 115 -41.78 12.81 -8.01
N THR A 116 -40.87 13.48 -8.68
CA THR A 116 -40.93 13.70 -10.13
C THR A 116 -39.83 12.89 -10.80
N VAL A 117 -40.21 12.03 -11.76
CA VAL A 117 -39.21 11.24 -12.52
C VAL A 117 -38.34 12.20 -13.34
N ILE A 118 -37.03 12.00 -13.21
CA ILE A 118 -36.04 12.78 -13.95
C ILE A 118 -35.80 12.08 -15.28
N GLU A 119 -36.09 12.81 -16.37
CA GLU A 119 -35.79 12.34 -17.71
C GLU A 119 -34.30 12.57 -18.02
N GLU A 120 -33.67 11.60 -18.64
CA GLU A 120 -32.27 11.73 -19.04
C GLU A 120 -32.13 12.64 -20.24
N THR A 121 -31.12 13.49 -20.23
CA THR A 121 -30.79 14.42 -21.32
C THR A 121 -29.49 14.00 -22.01
N ASN A 122 -29.25 14.56 -23.19
CA ASN A 122 -28.02 14.36 -23.97
C ASN A 122 -27.73 12.87 -24.31
N GLN A 123 -28.80 12.13 -24.64
CA GLN A 123 -28.68 10.81 -25.27
C GLN A 123 -28.27 10.98 -26.73
N GLY A 124 -27.26 10.23 -27.19
CA GLY A 124 -26.83 10.30 -28.59
C GLY A 124 -25.42 9.77 -28.83
N PRO A 125 -24.88 9.94 -30.05
CA PRO A 125 -23.60 9.31 -30.45
C PRO A 125 -22.44 9.58 -29.50
N ARG A 126 -22.38 10.77 -28.89
CA ARG A 126 -21.35 11.11 -27.93
C ARG A 126 -21.45 10.29 -26.63
N ALA A 127 -22.68 10.06 -26.17
CA ALA A 127 -22.90 9.17 -25.02
C ALA A 127 -22.50 7.73 -25.36
N ASP A 128 -22.82 7.25 -26.57
CA ASP A 128 -22.45 5.91 -27.01
C ASP A 128 -20.92 5.71 -27.07
N GLU A 129 -20.18 6.69 -27.59
CA GLU A 129 -18.72 6.68 -27.62
C GLU A 129 -18.13 6.59 -26.22
N LEU A 130 -18.61 7.44 -25.30
CA LEU A 130 -18.13 7.44 -23.90
C LEU A 130 -18.50 6.15 -23.19
N ALA A 131 -19.69 5.59 -23.45
CA ALA A 131 -20.10 4.31 -22.88
C ALA A 131 -19.18 3.17 -23.35
N GLN A 132 -18.78 3.15 -24.62
CA GLN A 132 -17.83 2.17 -25.12
C GLN A 132 -16.43 2.37 -24.51
N GLN A 133 -15.98 3.61 -24.34
CA GLN A 133 -14.73 3.92 -23.67
C GLN A 133 -14.76 3.42 -22.22
N TYR A 134 -15.81 3.70 -21.47
CA TYR A 134 -15.98 3.23 -20.09
C TYR A 134 -16.02 1.70 -20.01
N LYS A 135 -16.73 1.06 -20.92
CA LYS A 135 -16.81 -0.41 -21.04
C LYS A 135 -15.42 -1.05 -21.23
N THR A 136 -14.59 -0.43 -22.08
CA THR A 136 -13.20 -0.88 -22.30
C THR A 136 -12.37 -0.77 -21.03
N LEU A 137 -12.45 0.37 -20.32
CA LEU A 137 -11.72 0.60 -19.07
C LEU A 137 -12.11 -0.41 -17.98
N ILE A 138 -13.42 -0.63 -17.77
CA ILE A 138 -13.89 -1.63 -16.81
C ILE A 138 -13.41 -3.04 -17.17
N THR A 139 -13.48 -3.39 -18.46
CA THR A 139 -13.01 -4.70 -18.93
C THR A 139 -11.54 -4.90 -18.61
N SER A 140 -10.69 -3.90 -18.85
CA SER A 140 -9.26 -3.95 -18.48
C SER A 140 -9.04 -4.14 -16.96
N MET A 141 -9.76 -3.38 -16.14
CA MET A 141 -9.68 -3.52 -14.68
C MET A 141 -10.14 -4.90 -14.18
N LEU A 142 -11.21 -5.45 -14.78
CA LEU A 142 -11.71 -6.79 -14.42
C LEU A 142 -10.76 -7.90 -14.86
N GLN A 143 -10.10 -7.76 -16.00
CA GLN A 143 -9.06 -8.68 -16.48
C GLN A 143 -7.88 -8.72 -15.52
N GLN A 144 -7.36 -7.56 -15.08
CA GLN A 144 -6.28 -7.48 -14.09
C GLN A 144 -6.66 -8.13 -12.75
N ARG A 145 -7.95 -8.06 -12.37
CA ARG A 145 -8.46 -8.70 -11.14
C ARG A 145 -8.84 -10.17 -11.31
N GLY A 146 -8.76 -10.72 -12.52
CA GLY A 146 -9.16 -12.11 -12.81
C GLY A 146 -10.67 -12.36 -12.75
N ALA A 147 -11.50 -11.33 -12.83
CA ALA A 147 -12.96 -11.40 -12.69
C ALA A 147 -13.67 -11.65 -14.04
N TRP A 148 -13.26 -12.70 -14.73
CA TRP A 148 -13.72 -13.02 -16.10
C TRP A 148 -15.23 -13.22 -16.22
N GLN A 149 -15.89 -13.75 -15.18
CA GLN A 149 -17.32 -14.05 -15.20
C GLN A 149 -18.21 -12.79 -15.34
N VAL A 150 -17.72 -11.63 -14.91
CA VAL A 150 -18.46 -10.37 -14.97
C VAL A 150 -18.31 -9.69 -16.33
N ILE A 151 -17.22 -9.97 -17.05
CA ILE A 151 -16.92 -9.35 -18.34
C ILE A 151 -18.01 -9.61 -19.38
N ASP A 152 -18.47 -10.87 -19.48
CA ASP A 152 -19.51 -11.23 -20.44
C ASP A 152 -20.82 -10.47 -20.20
N ALA A 153 -21.20 -10.32 -18.94
CA ALA A 153 -22.40 -9.56 -18.58
C ALA A 153 -22.28 -8.07 -18.96
N ILE A 154 -21.08 -7.47 -18.83
CA ILE A 154 -20.82 -6.08 -19.23
C ILE A 154 -20.81 -5.97 -20.76
N GLN A 155 -20.22 -6.94 -21.45
CA GLN A 155 -20.14 -6.94 -22.91
C GLN A 155 -21.52 -6.98 -23.59
N GLN A 156 -22.51 -7.63 -22.95
CA GLN A 156 -23.88 -7.72 -23.47
C GLN A 156 -24.71 -6.43 -23.32
N LEU A 157 -24.26 -5.49 -22.49
CA LEU A 157 -24.95 -4.20 -22.34
C LEU A 157 -24.77 -3.34 -23.60
N THR A 158 -25.85 -2.83 -24.13
CA THR A 158 -25.87 -1.94 -25.32
C THR A 158 -26.33 -0.55 -24.98
N ASP A 159 -27.13 -0.38 -23.95
CA ASP A 159 -27.65 0.91 -23.51
C ASP A 159 -26.61 1.72 -22.73
N ALA A 160 -26.31 2.94 -23.22
CA ALA A 160 -25.30 3.80 -22.62
C ALA A 160 -25.63 4.22 -21.18
N SER A 161 -26.93 4.41 -20.85
CA SER A 161 -27.35 4.73 -19.50
C SER A 161 -27.14 3.55 -18.56
N ALA A 162 -27.52 2.35 -18.98
CA ALA A 162 -27.28 1.14 -18.18
C ALA A 162 -25.79 0.88 -17.97
N ILE A 163 -24.92 1.18 -18.95
CA ILE A 163 -23.47 1.08 -18.83
C ILE A 163 -22.94 2.07 -17.78
N ALA A 164 -23.37 3.33 -17.82
CA ALA A 164 -22.98 4.34 -16.84
C ALA A 164 -23.41 3.94 -15.42
N ASP A 165 -24.63 3.45 -15.25
CA ASP A 165 -25.19 3.11 -13.94
C ASP A 165 -24.60 1.83 -13.33
N ARG A 166 -23.90 0.99 -14.11
CA ARG A 166 -23.09 -0.09 -13.59
C ARG A 166 -21.96 0.36 -12.67
N ALA A 167 -21.55 1.62 -12.77
CA ALA A 167 -20.61 2.24 -11.85
C ALA A 167 -21.04 2.14 -10.38
N GLY A 168 -22.34 2.05 -10.09
CA GLY A 168 -22.86 1.84 -8.75
C GLY A 168 -22.30 0.59 -8.03
N TYR A 169 -21.98 -0.46 -8.79
CA TYR A 169 -21.35 -1.68 -8.22
C TYR A 169 -19.84 -1.55 -8.00
N SER A 170 -19.22 -0.47 -8.45
CA SER A 170 -17.77 -0.31 -8.34
C SER A 170 -17.37 0.00 -6.91
N SER A 171 -16.45 -0.81 -6.37
CA SER A 171 -15.93 -0.65 -5.01
C SER A 171 -14.92 0.50 -4.88
N TYR A 172 -14.37 0.98 -5.99
CA TYR A 172 -13.42 2.10 -5.99
C TYR A 172 -14.09 3.48 -5.94
N LEU A 173 -15.40 3.57 -6.22
CA LEU A 173 -16.13 4.80 -6.12
C LEU A 173 -16.62 5.06 -4.69
N SER A 174 -16.37 6.25 -4.19
CA SER A 174 -16.90 6.72 -2.92
C SER A 174 -18.42 6.93 -2.97
N THR A 175 -19.07 6.92 -1.81
CA THR A 175 -20.50 7.24 -1.68
C THR A 175 -20.83 8.62 -2.28
N THR A 176 -19.94 9.61 -2.11
CA THR A 176 -20.10 10.95 -2.68
C THR A 176 -20.10 10.92 -4.22
N GLN A 177 -19.20 10.16 -4.83
CA GLN A 177 -19.13 10.00 -6.27
C GLN A 177 -20.39 9.29 -6.83
N LYS A 178 -20.85 8.23 -6.14
CA LYS A 178 -22.10 7.55 -6.51
C LYS A 178 -23.32 8.46 -6.36
N LEU A 179 -23.36 9.30 -5.34
CA LEU A 179 -24.41 10.31 -5.18
C LEU A 179 -24.39 11.32 -6.32
N GLN A 180 -23.20 11.79 -6.70
CA GLN A 180 -23.05 12.68 -7.86
C GLN A 180 -23.58 12.05 -9.14
N LEU A 181 -23.34 10.74 -9.36
CA LEU A 181 -23.91 10.01 -10.50
C LEU A 181 -25.45 9.93 -10.44
N LEU A 182 -26.01 9.74 -9.24
CA LEU A 182 -27.45 9.71 -9.05
C LEU A 182 -28.09 11.07 -9.39
N GLU A 183 -27.46 12.17 -8.98
CA GLU A 183 -27.95 13.53 -9.19
C GLU A 183 -27.72 14.05 -10.60
N THR A 184 -26.83 13.46 -11.39
CA THR A 184 -26.51 13.90 -12.76
C THR A 184 -27.51 13.31 -13.76
N ALA A 185 -28.44 14.12 -14.25
CA ALA A 185 -29.41 13.74 -15.25
C ALA A 185 -28.83 13.68 -16.67
N ASP A 186 -27.82 14.48 -16.97
CA ASP A 186 -27.13 14.54 -18.24
C ASP A 186 -26.27 13.29 -18.45
N LEU A 187 -26.61 12.48 -19.46
CA LEU A 187 -25.94 11.20 -19.70
C LEU A 187 -24.49 11.39 -20.14
N VAL A 188 -24.18 12.40 -20.93
CA VAL A 188 -22.80 12.68 -21.38
C VAL A 188 -21.95 13.07 -20.19
N GLN A 189 -22.41 14.00 -19.35
CA GLN A 189 -21.69 14.39 -18.14
C GLN A 189 -21.47 13.20 -17.17
N ARG A 190 -22.50 12.38 -17.00
CA ARG A 190 -22.41 11.17 -16.15
C ARG A 190 -21.37 10.19 -16.68
N LEU A 191 -21.32 9.97 -17.98
CA LEU A 191 -20.32 9.11 -18.61
C LEU A 191 -18.90 9.69 -18.55
N GLU A 192 -18.76 11.02 -18.72
CA GLU A 192 -17.47 11.69 -18.55
C GLU A 192 -16.91 11.51 -17.13
N LEU A 193 -17.76 11.63 -16.10
CA LEU A 193 -17.38 11.38 -14.71
C LEU A 193 -16.87 9.95 -14.52
N VAL A 194 -17.64 8.94 -14.94
CA VAL A 194 -17.23 7.53 -14.72
C VAL A 194 -16.01 7.15 -15.54
N VAL A 195 -15.85 7.71 -16.75
CA VAL A 195 -14.63 7.52 -17.56
C VAL A 195 -13.42 8.14 -16.90
N GLY A 196 -13.55 9.35 -16.33
CA GLY A 196 -12.48 10.01 -15.59
C GLY A 196 -12.01 9.17 -14.41
N TRP A 197 -12.95 8.82 -13.51
CA TRP A 197 -12.63 8.02 -12.33
C TRP A 197 -12.11 6.60 -12.67
N ALA A 198 -12.59 6.00 -13.75
CA ALA A 198 -12.07 4.71 -14.19
C ALA A 198 -10.63 4.80 -14.71
N LYS A 199 -10.27 5.89 -15.40
CA LYS A 199 -8.88 6.14 -15.82
C LYS A 199 -7.95 6.31 -14.62
N ASP A 200 -8.37 7.12 -13.65
CA ASP A 200 -7.59 7.35 -12.43
C ASP A 200 -7.36 6.04 -11.68
N GLN A 201 -8.43 5.25 -11.51
CA GLN A 201 -8.33 3.94 -10.86
C GLN A 201 -7.44 2.95 -11.62
N LEU A 202 -7.50 2.93 -12.94
CA LEU A 202 -6.64 2.06 -13.75
C LEU A 202 -5.17 2.45 -13.60
N ALA A 203 -4.86 3.76 -13.62
CA ALA A 203 -3.52 4.27 -13.39
C ALA A 203 -2.99 3.90 -11.98
N GLU A 204 -3.82 4.02 -10.94
CA GLU A 204 -3.45 3.58 -9.60
C GLU A 204 -3.15 2.06 -9.54
N MET A 205 -3.96 1.25 -10.22
CA MET A 205 -3.74 -0.19 -10.30
C MET A 205 -2.44 -0.54 -11.03
N GLU A 206 -2.10 0.15 -12.12
CA GLU A 206 -0.85 -0.05 -12.87
C GLU A 206 0.37 0.30 -12.02
N VAL A 207 0.33 1.41 -11.28
CA VAL A 207 1.39 1.80 -10.35
C VAL A 207 1.56 0.76 -9.23
N ALA A 208 0.45 0.31 -8.63
CA ALA A 208 0.49 -0.70 -7.58
C ALA A 208 1.04 -2.04 -8.08
N GLU A 209 0.71 -2.43 -9.31
CA GLU A 209 1.23 -3.64 -9.96
C GLU A 209 2.74 -3.53 -10.23
N SER A 210 3.20 -2.36 -10.74
CA SER A 210 4.63 -2.10 -10.95
C SER A 210 5.43 -2.20 -9.65
N ILE A 211 4.95 -1.55 -8.58
CA ILE A 211 5.59 -1.62 -7.26
C ILE A 211 5.65 -3.07 -6.75
N ARG A 212 4.55 -3.81 -6.88
CA ARG A 212 4.51 -5.23 -6.46
C ARG A 212 5.52 -6.07 -7.22
N LYS A 213 5.63 -5.85 -8.53
CA LYS A 213 6.58 -6.54 -9.40
C LYS A 213 8.02 -6.22 -9.01
N ASP A 214 8.35 -4.95 -8.81
CA ASP A 214 9.69 -4.51 -8.41
C ASP A 214 10.10 -5.09 -7.04
N VAL A 215 9.16 -5.12 -6.08
CA VAL A 215 9.39 -5.74 -4.76
C VAL A 215 9.61 -7.24 -4.89
N SER A 216 8.79 -7.94 -5.69
CA SER A 216 8.93 -9.38 -5.93
C SER A 216 10.27 -9.72 -6.57
N GLU A 217 10.65 -8.99 -7.62
CA GLU A 217 11.95 -9.18 -8.29
C GLU A 217 13.14 -8.89 -7.36
N GLY A 218 13.00 -7.88 -6.49
CA GLY A 218 14.01 -7.57 -5.47
C GLY A 218 14.18 -8.72 -4.46
N MET A 219 13.07 -9.26 -3.96
CA MET A 219 13.08 -10.40 -3.03
C MET A 219 13.66 -11.67 -3.68
N GLU A 220 13.30 -11.96 -4.94
CA GLU A 220 13.85 -13.10 -5.67
C GLU A 220 15.36 -12.98 -5.86
N LYS A 221 15.87 -11.79 -6.18
CA LYS A 221 17.32 -11.54 -6.31
C LYS A 221 18.03 -11.75 -4.98
N GLN A 222 17.51 -11.25 -3.89
CA GLN A 222 18.09 -11.44 -2.54
C GLN A 222 18.10 -12.91 -2.13
N GLN A 223 17.00 -13.62 -2.37
CA GLN A 223 16.90 -15.05 -2.06
C GLN A 223 17.89 -15.88 -2.90
N LYS A 224 18.02 -15.57 -4.18
CA LYS A 224 19.00 -16.21 -5.07
C LYS A 224 20.44 -15.93 -4.64
N GLU A 225 20.75 -14.69 -4.27
CA GLU A 225 22.06 -14.31 -3.76
C GLU A 225 22.40 -15.05 -2.45
N PHE A 226 21.46 -15.13 -1.51
CA PHE A 226 21.62 -15.90 -0.29
C PHE A 226 21.90 -17.39 -0.57
N LEU A 227 21.12 -18.00 -1.45
CA LEU A 227 21.29 -19.40 -1.83
C LEU A 227 22.66 -19.66 -2.50
N LEU A 228 23.08 -18.76 -3.40
CA LEU A 228 24.39 -18.85 -4.04
C LEU A 228 25.55 -18.69 -3.02
N ARG A 229 25.42 -17.81 -2.05
CA ARG A 229 26.40 -17.67 -0.96
C ARG A 229 26.48 -18.94 -0.09
N GLN A 230 25.33 -19.55 0.24
CA GLN A 230 25.31 -20.83 0.96
C GLN A 230 25.95 -21.96 0.15
N GLN A 231 25.66 -22.06 -1.14
CA GLN A 231 26.29 -23.05 -2.01
C GLN A 231 27.81 -22.85 -2.10
N LEU A 232 28.27 -21.60 -2.21
CA LEU A 232 29.70 -21.27 -2.26
C LEU A 232 30.39 -21.65 -0.96
N ALA A 233 29.76 -21.36 0.20
CA ALA A 233 30.30 -21.79 1.50
C ALA A 233 30.37 -23.31 1.63
N ALA A 234 29.33 -24.03 1.17
CA ALA A 234 29.33 -25.51 1.18
C ALA A 234 30.42 -26.09 0.27
N VAL A 235 30.56 -25.54 -0.95
CA VAL A 235 31.61 -25.97 -1.89
C VAL A 235 33.01 -25.68 -1.34
N ARG A 236 33.23 -24.51 -0.72
CA ARG A 236 34.51 -24.19 -0.06
C ARG A 236 34.82 -25.17 1.08
N LYS A 237 33.83 -25.52 1.90
CA LYS A 237 33.97 -26.49 2.98
C LYS A 237 34.34 -27.88 2.41
N GLU A 238 33.65 -28.33 1.39
CA GLU A 238 33.92 -29.63 0.74
C GLU A 238 35.29 -29.66 0.06
N LEU A 239 35.70 -28.53 -0.56
CA LEU A 239 37.03 -28.37 -1.13
C LEU A 239 38.13 -28.46 -0.06
N ASN A 240 37.94 -27.79 1.09
CA ASN A 240 38.87 -27.89 2.24
C ASN A 240 38.93 -29.30 2.82
N GLU A 241 37.82 -30.04 2.85
CA GLU A 241 37.79 -31.45 3.30
C GLU A 241 38.50 -32.37 2.31
N LEU A 242 38.37 -32.12 1.00
CA LEU A 242 39.01 -32.90 -0.05
C LEU A 242 40.50 -32.60 -0.22
N THR A 243 40.93 -31.39 0.00
CA THR A 243 42.35 -30.97 -0.09
C THR A 243 43.17 -31.26 1.20
N GLY A 244 42.57 -31.97 2.16
CA GLY A 244 43.27 -32.37 3.36
C GLY A 244 43.54 -31.23 4.34
N GLY A 245 42.62 -30.25 4.35
CA GLY A 245 42.69 -29.15 5.28
C GLY A 245 43.91 -28.26 5.05
N ASP A 246 44.10 -27.83 3.81
CA ASP A 246 45.04 -26.73 3.55
C ASP A 246 44.54 -25.52 4.34
N LYS A 247 45.27 -25.19 5.38
CA LYS A 247 45.11 -24.00 6.21
C LYS A 247 44.95 -22.84 5.25
N GLY A 248 43.94 -22.00 5.49
CA GLY A 248 43.78 -20.74 4.77
C GLY A 248 45.16 -20.15 4.52
N THR A 249 45.38 -19.56 3.37
CA THR A 249 46.66 -19.01 2.91
C THR A 249 47.45 -18.45 4.11
N GLU A 250 48.75 -18.72 4.20
CA GLU A 250 49.63 -18.28 5.34
C GLU A 250 49.40 -16.80 5.70
N GLU A 251 48.84 -16.01 4.78
CA GLU A 251 48.44 -14.61 4.95
C GLU A 251 47.21 -14.42 5.88
N ASP A 252 46.33 -15.42 6.04
CA ASP A 252 45.12 -15.32 6.89
C ASP A 252 45.31 -15.95 8.28
N ASP A 253 46.42 -16.60 8.56
CA ASP A 253 46.73 -17.18 9.89
C ASP A 253 47.37 -16.11 10.78
N TYR A 254 46.58 -15.18 11.26
CA TYR A 254 47.05 -14.13 12.17
C TYR A 254 47.59 -14.68 13.47
N ARG A 255 47.14 -15.84 13.95
CA ARG A 255 47.67 -16.48 15.16
C ARG A 255 49.15 -16.88 14.98
N ALA A 256 49.47 -17.57 13.92
CA ALA A 256 50.83 -17.93 13.58
C ALA A 256 51.72 -16.71 13.34
N ARG A 257 51.21 -15.67 12.69
CA ARG A 257 51.94 -14.41 12.44
C ARG A 257 52.27 -13.69 13.76
N VAL A 258 51.30 -13.59 14.70
CA VAL A 258 51.49 -12.96 16.02
C VAL A 258 52.46 -13.77 16.89
N GLU A 259 52.37 -15.11 16.86
CA GLU A 259 53.29 -15.99 17.61
C GLU A 259 54.72 -15.95 17.07
N ALA A 260 54.87 -15.78 15.73
CA ALA A 260 56.18 -15.65 15.07
C ALA A 260 56.79 -14.26 15.22
N ALA A 261 56.00 -13.23 15.47
CA ALA A 261 56.44 -11.86 15.61
C ALA A 261 57.05 -11.62 17.00
N ASN A 262 58.21 -10.97 17.02
CA ASN A 262 58.93 -10.68 18.27
C ASN A 262 58.33 -9.43 18.97
N LEU A 263 57.09 -9.58 19.43
CA LEU A 263 56.31 -8.50 20.03
C LEU A 263 56.64 -8.34 21.53
N PRO A 264 56.62 -7.13 22.07
CA PRO A 264 56.65 -6.92 23.52
C PRO A 264 55.49 -7.63 24.20
N GLU A 265 55.71 -8.22 25.37
CA GLU A 265 54.76 -9.10 26.09
C GLU A 265 53.33 -8.51 26.13
N LYS A 266 53.19 -7.24 26.50
CA LYS A 266 51.88 -6.57 26.57
C LYS A 266 51.20 -6.40 25.21
N VAL A 267 51.97 -6.21 24.14
CA VAL A 267 51.48 -6.08 22.77
C VAL A 267 51.07 -7.46 22.25
N HIS A 268 51.87 -8.49 22.51
CA HIS A 268 51.54 -9.88 22.19
C HIS A 268 50.23 -10.33 22.83
N GLU A 269 50.01 -10.07 24.12
CA GLU A 269 48.74 -10.38 24.78
C GLU A 269 47.55 -9.64 24.19
N ALA A 270 47.73 -8.37 23.81
CA ALA A 270 46.69 -7.60 23.17
C ALA A 270 46.36 -8.13 21.76
N ALA A 271 47.40 -8.46 20.98
CA ALA A 271 47.22 -9.02 19.63
C ALA A 271 46.54 -10.38 19.67
N MET A 272 46.90 -11.26 20.61
CA MET A 272 46.26 -12.56 20.79
C MET A 272 44.78 -12.45 21.16
N ARG A 273 44.38 -11.46 21.98
CA ARG A 273 42.97 -11.20 22.28
C ARG A 273 42.17 -10.78 21.03
N GLU A 274 42.77 -9.96 20.18
CA GLU A 274 42.11 -9.56 18.93
C GLU A 274 42.06 -10.71 17.91
N VAL A 275 43.05 -11.60 17.87
CA VAL A 275 43.00 -12.86 17.09
C VAL A 275 41.85 -13.74 17.57
N ASP A 276 41.74 -13.97 18.88
CA ASP A 276 40.62 -14.73 19.45
C ASP A 276 39.24 -14.12 19.12
N LYS A 277 39.16 -12.82 19.07
CA LYS A 277 37.95 -12.11 18.68
C LYS A 277 37.68 -12.29 17.17
N LEU A 278 38.68 -12.21 16.32
CA LEU A 278 38.58 -12.44 14.88
C LEU A 278 38.03 -13.84 14.58
N GLU A 279 38.57 -14.88 15.26
CA GLU A 279 38.15 -16.28 15.07
C GLU A 279 36.69 -16.54 15.47
N ARG A 280 36.13 -15.73 16.41
CA ARG A 280 34.73 -15.84 16.88
C ARG A 280 33.76 -14.96 16.13
N THR A 281 34.28 -14.00 15.39
CA THR A 281 33.44 -13.02 14.67
C THR A 281 33.08 -13.58 13.28
N SER A 282 31.82 -13.42 12.88
CA SER A 282 31.37 -13.82 11.54
C SER A 282 32.08 -13.01 10.45
N ASP A 283 32.57 -13.68 9.40
CA ASP A 283 33.25 -13.04 8.25
C ASP A 283 32.45 -11.92 7.57
N GLN A 284 31.15 -11.88 7.78
CA GLN A 284 30.27 -10.85 7.25
C GLN A 284 30.18 -9.60 8.12
N SER A 285 30.79 -9.61 9.31
CA SER A 285 30.78 -8.45 10.21
C SER A 285 31.76 -7.39 9.72
N PRO A 286 31.37 -6.10 9.66
CA PRO A 286 32.30 -5.00 9.38
C PRO A 286 33.49 -4.95 10.36
N GLU A 287 33.33 -5.53 11.54
CA GLU A 287 34.33 -5.57 12.61
C GLU A 287 35.55 -6.41 12.21
N VAL A 288 35.36 -7.46 11.39
CA VAL A 288 36.46 -8.30 10.86
C VAL A 288 37.49 -7.47 10.11
N GLY A 289 37.03 -6.55 9.24
CA GLY A 289 37.92 -5.66 8.48
C GLY A 289 38.76 -4.75 9.40
N TRP A 290 38.16 -4.25 10.47
CA TRP A 290 38.88 -3.40 11.44
C TRP A 290 39.89 -4.18 12.24
N ILE A 291 39.55 -5.39 12.72
CA ILE A 291 40.46 -6.23 13.45
C ILE A 291 41.67 -6.62 12.59
N ARG A 292 41.44 -7.02 11.33
CA ARG A 292 42.53 -7.34 10.39
C ARG A 292 43.44 -6.15 10.16
N THR A 293 42.90 -4.96 9.87
CA THR A 293 43.69 -3.74 9.69
C THR A 293 44.51 -3.39 10.91
N TRP A 294 43.94 -3.58 12.11
CA TRP A 294 44.65 -3.33 13.36
C TRP A 294 45.79 -4.35 13.57
N LEU A 295 45.56 -5.64 13.35
CA LEU A 295 46.58 -6.70 13.46
C LEU A 295 47.72 -6.47 12.46
N ASP A 296 47.40 -6.17 11.21
CA ASP A 296 48.38 -5.83 10.17
C ASP A 296 49.23 -4.62 10.60
N THR A 297 48.60 -3.55 11.08
CA THR A 297 49.33 -2.36 11.56
C THR A 297 50.28 -2.70 12.74
N VAL A 298 49.82 -3.52 13.69
CA VAL A 298 50.64 -3.93 14.83
C VAL A 298 51.83 -4.79 14.40
N LEU A 299 51.62 -5.69 13.43
CA LEU A 299 52.68 -6.58 12.91
C LEU A 299 53.68 -5.83 12.03
N ASP A 300 53.28 -4.73 11.39
CA ASP A 300 54.15 -3.90 10.55
C ASP A 300 55.06 -2.94 11.35
N ILE A 301 54.80 -2.75 12.66
CA ILE A 301 55.64 -1.92 13.51
C ILE A 301 56.99 -2.64 13.81
N PRO A 302 58.15 -2.04 13.54
CA PRO A 302 59.45 -2.63 13.81
C PRO A 302 59.80 -2.59 15.32
N TRP A 303 59.19 -3.46 16.12
CA TRP A 303 59.30 -3.47 17.57
C TRP A 303 60.70 -3.70 18.10
N ASP A 304 61.56 -4.36 17.31
CA ASP A 304 62.95 -4.68 17.69
C ASP A 304 63.98 -3.66 17.20
N GLU A 305 63.54 -2.75 16.31
CA GLU A 305 64.45 -1.74 15.82
C GLU A 305 64.59 -0.60 16.82
N ARG A 306 65.78 -0.39 17.27
CA ARG A 306 66.16 0.71 18.17
C ARG A 306 67.26 1.51 17.54
N THR A 307 67.19 2.81 17.67
CA THR A 307 68.27 3.69 17.35
C THR A 307 69.31 3.64 18.51
N GLU A 308 70.56 3.69 18.14
CA GLU A 308 71.62 3.87 19.14
C GLU A 308 71.58 5.30 19.69
N ASP A 309 71.48 5.40 21.03
CA ASP A 309 71.49 6.71 21.69
C ASP A 309 72.86 7.35 21.56
N ALA A 310 72.95 8.54 20.98
CA ALA A 310 74.18 9.30 20.94
C ALA A 310 74.29 10.19 22.18
N TYR A 311 75.25 9.89 23.04
CA TYR A 311 75.53 10.69 24.26
C TYR A 311 76.55 11.78 24.01
N ASP A 312 76.50 12.48 22.84
CA ASP A 312 77.31 13.65 22.53
C ASP A 312 76.67 14.92 23.07
N ILE A 313 77.08 15.32 24.28
CA ILE A 313 76.54 16.48 25.00
C ILE A 313 76.86 17.78 24.25
N ALA A 314 78.02 17.88 23.59
CA ALA A 314 78.39 19.05 22.83
C ALA A 314 77.53 19.19 21.55
N GLY A 315 77.36 18.11 20.84
CA GLY A 315 76.42 18.06 19.67
C GLY A 315 74.96 18.31 20.06
N ALA A 316 74.49 17.78 21.22
CA ALA A 316 73.16 18.06 21.72
C ALA A 316 72.93 19.55 22.01
N ARG A 317 73.92 20.26 22.54
CA ARG A 317 73.84 21.70 22.75
C ARG A 317 73.73 22.44 21.43
N GLN A 318 74.54 22.08 20.47
CA GLN A 318 74.53 22.71 19.15
C GLN A 318 73.16 22.52 18.45
N ILE A 319 72.59 21.34 18.47
CA ILE A 319 71.26 21.07 17.90
C ILE A 319 70.22 21.93 18.59
N LEU A 320 70.21 22.01 19.92
CA LEU A 320 69.25 22.84 20.65
C LEU A 320 69.40 24.34 20.33
N ASP A 321 70.62 24.81 20.04
CA ASP A 321 70.86 26.19 19.69
C ASP A 321 70.45 26.50 18.22
N GLU A 322 70.61 25.53 17.33
CA GLU A 322 70.19 25.65 15.93
C GLU A 322 68.66 25.58 15.79
N ASP A 323 67.98 24.69 16.49
CA ASP A 323 66.57 24.47 16.35
C ASP A 323 65.68 25.46 17.15
N HIS A 324 66.26 26.05 18.23
CA HIS A 324 65.49 26.91 19.14
C HIS A 324 66.22 28.22 19.45
N THR A 325 65.56 29.34 19.22
CA THR A 325 66.11 30.67 19.56
C THR A 325 65.76 31.03 21.01
N GLY A 326 66.77 31.39 21.82
CA GLY A 326 66.60 31.70 23.25
C GLY A 326 66.39 30.43 24.09
N LEU A 327 65.71 30.55 25.22
CA LEU A 327 65.40 29.45 26.15
C LEU A 327 66.67 28.83 26.82
N ASP A 328 67.69 29.65 27.06
CA ASP A 328 69.01 29.19 27.52
C ASP A 328 68.92 28.36 28.79
N ASP A 329 68.15 28.79 29.80
CA ASP A 329 67.97 28.04 31.07
C ASP A 329 67.31 26.66 30.85
N VAL A 330 66.40 26.52 29.86
CA VAL A 330 65.76 25.23 29.51
C VAL A 330 66.75 24.33 28.80
N LYS A 331 67.55 24.88 27.88
CA LYS A 331 68.61 24.14 27.18
C LYS A 331 69.66 23.63 28.14
N ASP A 332 70.09 24.46 29.08
CA ASP A 332 71.02 24.09 30.11
C ASP A 332 70.48 22.91 30.96
N ARG A 333 69.21 22.96 31.32
CA ARG A 333 68.57 21.92 32.07
C ARG A 333 68.45 20.59 31.31
N ILE A 334 68.20 20.66 29.99
CA ILE A 334 68.18 19.47 29.12
C ILE A 334 69.59 18.86 29.04
N ILE A 335 70.64 19.71 28.88
CA ILE A 335 72.02 19.25 28.79
C ILE A 335 72.49 18.60 30.12
N GLU A 336 72.12 19.21 31.28
CA GLU A 336 72.36 18.61 32.57
C GLU A 336 71.71 17.22 32.72
N TYR A 337 70.46 17.12 32.28
CA TYR A 337 69.72 15.84 32.33
C TYR A 337 70.40 14.78 31.44
N LEU A 338 70.79 15.13 30.21
CA LEU A 338 71.49 14.22 29.32
C LEU A 338 72.85 13.79 29.90
N ALA A 339 73.59 14.74 30.53
CA ALA A 339 74.86 14.44 31.16
C ALA A 339 74.76 13.44 32.32
N VAL A 340 73.66 13.47 33.07
CA VAL A 340 73.38 12.51 34.19
C VAL A 340 73.02 11.12 33.67
N ARG A 341 72.52 11.01 32.50
CA ARG A 341 72.08 9.76 31.83
C ARG A 341 73.26 9.03 31.11
N LYS A 342 74.31 9.75 30.79
CA LYS A 342 75.50 9.13 30.22
C LYS A 342 76.21 8.23 31.22
#